data_490a79ae117d1976ed92be12bfecd92e
#
_entry.id   490a79ae117d1976ed92be12bfecd92e
#
_cell.length_a   1.000
_cell.length_b   1.000
_cell.length_c   1.000
_cell.angle_alpha   90.00
_cell.angle_beta   90.00
_cell.angle_gamma   90.00
#
_symmetry.space_group_name_H-M   'P 1'
#
loop_
_entity.id
_entity.type
_entity.pdbx_description
1 polymer ?
#
loop_
_entity_poly.entity_id
_entity_poly.type
_entity_poly.pdbx_seq_one_letter_code
_entity_poly.pdbx_strand_id
1 'polypeptide(L)'
;AVDWVRGMDALLNRVGNNADLRILLFTLDESTYARELAPMAGHWPCLRIGPPWWFHDSPAGIERYFNQVVETAGYYNLAGFNDDTRAFMSIPARHDVWRRGVALHLAGQIDKGYFGRSDAEHLAQLLAVELARDAYGLIP
;
A
#
# COMPACT_ATOMS: atom_id res chain seq x y z
N ALA A 1 19.62 -4.37 -8.98
CA ALA A 1 18.38 -3.66 -8.66
C ALA A 1 17.51 -3.56 -9.92
N VAL A 2 16.21 -3.64 -9.78
CA VAL A 2 15.25 -3.40 -10.86
C VAL A 2 15.01 -1.89 -10.95
N ASP A 3 15.08 -1.34 -12.15
CA ASP A 3 14.67 0.03 -12.44
C ASP A 3 13.20 0.01 -12.87
N TRP A 4 12.30 0.26 -11.93
CA TRP A 4 10.86 0.21 -12.17
C TRP A 4 10.39 1.32 -13.10
N VAL A 5 10.90 2.53 -12.92
CA VAL A 5 10.51 3.69 -13.74
C VAL A 5 10.82 3.41 -15.20
N ARG A 6 12.07 3.05 -15.50
CA ARG A 6 12.48 2.76 -16.87
C ARG A 6 11.80 1.52 -17.44
N GLY A 7 11.65 0.47 -16.63
CA GLY A 7 11.06 -0.80 -17.07
C GLY A 7 9.58 -0.68 -17.42
N MET A 8 8.86 0.24 -16.78
CA MET A 8 7.42 0.44 -17.00
C MET A 8 7.08 1.62 -17.92
N ASP A 9 8.04 2.45 -18.28
CA ASP A 9 7.83 3.69 -19.03
C ASP A 9 6.98 3.50 -20.30
N ALA A 10 7.35 2.57 -21.17
CA ALA A 10 6.63 2.32 -22.43
C ALA A 10 5.19 1.83 -22.19
N LEU A 11 4.96 1.02 -21.17
CA LEU A 11 3.64 0.52 -20.81
C LEU A 11 2.76 1.65 -20.26
N LEU A 12 3.27 2.38 -19.27
CA LEU A 12 2.52 3.41 -18.56
C LEU A 12 2.20 4.61 -19.46
N ASN A 13 3.11 5.03 -20.31
CA ASN A 13 2.82 6.08 -21.30
C ASN A 13 1.71 5.68 -22.28
N ARG A 14 1.50 4.39 -22.50
CA ARG A 14 0.46 3.89 -23.41
C ARG A 14 -0.88 3.68 -22.72
N VAL A 15 -0.89 3.12 -21.51
CA VAL A 15 -2.12 2.66 -20.85
C VAL A 15 -2.25 3.12 -19.39
N GLY A 16 -1.28 3.84 -18.84
CA GLY A 16 -1.23 4.20 -17.43
C GLY A 16 -2.40 5.07 -16.95
N ASN A 17 -3.00 5.84 -17.87
CA ASN A 17 -4.18 6.67 -17.58
C ASN A 17 -5.53 5.91 -17.68
N ASN A 18 -5.49 4.60 -18.02
CA ASN A 18 -6.70 3.79 -18.02
C ASN A 18 -7.10 3.43 -16.58
N ALA A 19 -8.16 4.04 -16.07
CA ALA A 19 -8.65 3.83 -14.72
C ALA A 19 -9.27 2.43 -14.50
N ASP A 20 -9.64 1.72 -15.57
CA ASP A 20 -10.17 0.36 -15.48
C ASP A 20 -9.06 -0.70 -15.37
N LEU A 21 -7.83 -0.32 -15.74
CA LEU A 21 -6.67 -1.19 -15.57
C LEU A 21 -6.16 -1.11 -14.12
N ARG A 22 -5.82 -2.24 -13.54
CA ARG A 22 -5.17 -2.33 -12.22
C ARG A 22 -3.86 -3.08 -12.34
N ILE A 23 -2.79 -2.43 -11.94
CA ILE A 23 -1.45 -3.03 -11.86
C ILE A 23 -0.96 -2.86 -10.43
N LEU A 24 -0.80 -3.96 -9.72
CA LEU A 24 -0.32 -3.99 -8.34
C LEU A 24 1.18 -4.26 -8.34
N LEU A 25 1.96 -3.36 -7.76
CA LEU A 25 3.42 -3.44 -7.71
C LEU A 25 3.89 -3.91 -6.34
N PHE A 26 4.73 -4.93 -6.34
CA PHE A 26 5.35 -5.49 -5.15
C PHE A 26 6.88 -5.47 -5.29
N THR A 27 7.57 -5.16 -4.21
CA THR A 27 9.03 -5.25 -4.16
C THR A 27 9.52 -5.72 -2.79
N LEU A 28 10.69 -6.34 -2.77
CA LEU A 28 11.44 -6.64 -1.54
C LEU A 28 12.45 -5.54 -1.22
N ASP A 29 12.70 -4.65 -2.16
CA ASP A 29 13.65 -3.55 -2.00
C ASP A 29 12.96 -2.34 -1.37
N GLU A 30 13.24 -2.13 -0.10
CA GLU A 30 12.65 -1.06 0.70
C GLU A 30 12.92 0.33 0.13
N SER A 31 14.10 0.57 -0.44
CA SER A 31 14.45 1.86 -1.02
C SER A 31 13.63 2.18 -2.29
N THR A 32 13.20 1.17 -2.99
CA THR A 32 12.41 1.31 -4.22
C THR A 32 11.00 1.83 -3.94
N TYR A 33 10.42 1.56 -2.77
CA TYR A 33 9.12 2.10 -2.40
C TYR A 33 9.11 3.63 -2.44
N ALA A 34 10.02 4.27 -1.73
CA ALA A 34 10.06 5.74 -1.65
C ALA A 34 10.49 6.39 -2.96
N ARG A 35 11.52 5.82 -3.61
CA ARG A 35 12.15 6.44 -4.79
C ARG A 35 11.36 6.26 -6.08
N GLU A 36 10.74 5.12 -6.26
CA GLU A 36 10.14 4.75 -7.56
C GLU A 36 8.65 4.43 -7.45
N LEU A 37 8.25 3.45 -6.64
CA LEU A 37 6.88 2.94 -6.65
C LEU A 37 5.87 3.95 -6.14
N ALA A 38 6.16 4.66 -5.05
CA ALA A 38 5.22 5.63 -4.49
C ALA A 38 4.98 6.82 -5.43
N PRO A 39 6.02 7.48 -5.99
CA PRO A 39 5.81 8.51 -7.00
C PRO A 39 5.06 8.02 -8.24
N MET A 40 5.36 6.81 -8.72
CA MET A 40 4.65 6.23 -9.87
C MET A 40 3.17 6.00 -9.57
N ALA A 41 2.83 5.43 -8.41
CA ALA A 41 1.46 5.19 -8.01
C ALA A 41 0.68 6.48 -7.73
N GLY A 42 1.37 7.52 -7.27
CA GLY A 42 0.78 8.86 -7.13
C GLY A 42 0.51 9.57 -8.46
N HIS A 43 1.18 9.15 -9.54
CA HIS A 43 1.03 9.74 -10.88
C HIS A 43 0.09 8.95 -11.80
N TRP A 44 0.21 7.62 -11.82
CA TRP A 44 -0.51 6.77 -12.77
C TRP A 44 -1.77 6.15 -12.15
N PRO A 45 -2.98 6.47 -12.64
CA PRO A 45 -4.23 5.95 -12.08
C PRO A 45 -4.36 4.43 -12.05
N CYS A 46 -3.71 3.74 -12.98
CA CYS A 46 -3.74 2.28 -13.04
C CYS A 46 -2.88 1.58 -11.98
N LEU A 47 -1.97 2.31 -11.31
CA LEU A 47 -1.04 1.69 -10.37
C LEU A 47 -1.59 1.66 -8.94
N ARG A 48 -1.29 0.56 -8.24
CA ARG A 48 -1.44 0.42 -6.80
C ARG A 48 -0.16 -0.15 -6.22
N ILE A 49 0.24 0.36 -5.05
CA ILE A 49 1.36 -0.24 -4.31
C ILE A 49 0.81 -1.42 -3.52
N GLY A 50 1.40 -2.59 -3.73
CA GLY A 50 1.13 -3.77 -2.94
C GLY A 50 1.49 -3.55 -1.46
N PRO A 51 0.86 -4.31 -0.55
CA PRO A 51 1.12 -4.19 0.87
C PRO A 51 2.56 -4.51 1.23
N PRO A 52 3.00 -4.09 2.40
CA PRO A 52 4.29 -4.50 2.92
C PRO A 52 4.34 -6.02 3.02
N TRP A 53 5.36 -6.59 2.46
CA TRP A 53 5.47 -8.02 2.24
C TRP A 53 6.86 -8.51 2.62
N TRP A 54 6.98 -9.79 3.02
CA TRP A 54 8.23 -10.42 3.37
C TRP A 54 9.01 -9.67 4.47
N PHE A 55 10.03 -8.89 4.14
CA PHE A 55 10.86 -8.17 5.11
C PHE A 55 10.15 -7.01 5.81
N HIS A 56 9.03 -6.53 5.25
CA HIS A 56 8.22 -5.46 5.85
C HIS A 56 7.05 -5.99 6.68
N ASP A 57 6.87 -7.31 6.75
CA ASP A 57 5.75 -7.94 7.45
C ASP A 57 6.03 -8.06 8.95
N SER A 58 6.19 -6.92 9.58
CA SER A 58 6.38 -6.75 11.02
C SER A 58 5.84 -5.36 11.43
N PRO A 59 5.54 -5.11 12.72
CA PRO A 59 5.09 -3.78 13.16
C PRO A 59 6.02 -2.65 12.72
N ALA A 60 7.32 -2.81 12.91
CA ALA A 60 8.31 -1.82 12.50
C ALA A 60 8.43 -1.71 10.97
N GLY A 61 8.33 -2.82 10.25
CA GLY A 61 8.34 -2.84 8.78
C GLY A 61 7.11 -2.16 8.19
N ILE A 62 5.94 -2.36 8.77
CA ILE A 62 4.68 -1.71 8.37
C ILE A 62 4.79 -0.20 8.58
N GLU A 63 5.32 0.25 9.70
CA GLU A 63 5.54 1.68 9.95
C GLU A 63 6.49 2.30 8.93
N ARG A 64 7.64 1.66 8.67
CA ARG A 64 8.57 2.14 7.65
C ARG A 64 7.93 2.19 6.26
N TYR A 65 7.16 1.17 5.90
CA TYR A 65 6.41 1.15 4.65
C TYR A 65 5.51 2.38 4.50
N PHE A 66 4.65 2.66 5.46
CA PHE A 66 3.78 3.85 5.41
C PHE A 66 4.58 5.15 5.30
N ASN A 67 5.65 5.30 6.08
CA ASN A 67 6.50 6.48 6.05
C ASN A 67 7.18 6.68 4.69
N GLN A 68 7.37 5.62 3.92
CA GLN A 68 7.98 5.69 2.59
C GLN A 68 6.98 5.96 1.46
N VAL A 69 5.73 5.59 1.63
CA VAL A 69 4.79 5.58 0.50
C VAL A 69 3.70 6.64 0.57
N VAL A 70 3.21 6.99 1.78
CA VAL A 70 1.99 7.81 1.88
C VAL A 70 2.18 9.25 1.45
N GLU A 71 3.39 9.80 1.57
CA GLU A 71 3.65 11.20 1.19
C GLU A 71 3.48 11.45 -0.31
N THR A 72 3.87 10.50 -1.14
CA THR A 72 3.85 10.65 -2.60
C THR A 72 2.75 9.84 -3.29
N ALA A 73 2.41 8.67 -2.78
CA ALA A 73 1.30 7.87 -3.31
C ALA A 73 -0.06 8.24 -2.72
N GLY A 74 -0.09 8.65 -1.44
CA GLY A 74 -1.32 8.75 -0.67
C GLY A 74 -1.86 7.37 -0.27
N TYR A 75 -2.84 7.35 0.63
CA TYR A 75 -3.44 6.09 1.11
C TYR A 75 -4.27 5.37 0.05
N TYR A 76 -4.96 6.11 -0.81
CA TYR A 76 -5.91 5.57 -1.79
C TYR A 76 -5.24 4.82 -2.95
N ASN A 77 -3.94 5.01 -3.16
CA ASN A 77 -3.18 4.29 -4.18
C ASN A 77 -2.44 3.05 -3.63
N LEU A 78 -2.80 2.61 -2.42
CA LEU A 78 -2.33 1.37 -1.83
C LEU A 78 -3.32 0.24 -2.12
N ALA A 79 -2.84 -1.00 -2.10
CA ALA A 79 -3.66 -2.20 -2.37
C ALA A 79 -4.19 -2.88 -1.09
N GLY A 80 -4.13 -2.22 0.07
CA GLY A 80 -4.49 -2.85 1.34
C GLY A 80 -3.45 -3.87 1.81
N PHE A 81 -3.88 -5.00 2.34
CA PHE A 81 -3.00 -6.06 2.83
C PHE A 81 -3.38 -7.42 2.25
N ASN A 82 -2.39 -8.17 1.83
CA ASN A 82 -2.46 -9.61 1.65
C ASN A 82 -1.26 -10.26 2.33
N ASP A 83 -1.40 -11.42 2.90
CA ASP A 83 -0.32 -12.01 3.67
C ASP A 83 0.59 -12.95 2.88
N ASP A 84 0.23 -13.28 1.65
CA ASP A 84 0.99 -14.13 0.72
C ASP A 84 1.56 -15.39 1.41
N THR A 85 0.73 -16.11 2.14
CA THR A 85 1.16 -17.29 2.90
C THR A 85 0.58 -18.59 2.35
N ARG A 86 1.34 -19.66 2.54
CA ARG A 86 0.85 -21.05 2.37
C ARG A 86 0.33 -21.67 3.68
N ALA A 87 0.54 -20.99 4.79
CA ALA A 87 0.12 -21.44 6.12
C ALA A 87 -1.22 -20.80 6.50
N PHE A 88 -2.34 -21.38 6.09
CA PHE A 88 -3.68 -20.84 6.33
C PHE A 88 -3.96 -20.42 7.78
N MET A 89 -3.41 -21.16 8.74
CA MET A 89 -3.59 -20.84 10.15
C MET A 89 -2.89 -19.56 10.60
N SER A 90 -1.93 -19.05 9.82
CA SER A 90 -1.25 -17.78 10.13
C SER A 90 -2.02 -16.55 9.62
N ILE A 91 -2.97 -16.71 8.69
CA ILE A 91 -3.70 -15.61 8.07
C ILE A 91 -4.34 -14.66 9.10
N PRO A 92 -5.13 -15.14 10.08
CA PRO A 92 -5.74 -14.24 11.05
C PRO A 92 -4.72 -13.46 11.89
N ALA A 93 -3.62 -14.12 12.29
CA ALA A 93 -2.57 -13.50 13.10
C ALA A 93 -1.84 -12.39 12.31
N ARG A 94 -1.52 -12.64 11.03
CA ARG A 94 -0.84 -11.65 10.19
C ARG A 94 -1.74 -10.45 9.88
N HIS A 95 -3.01 -10.67 9.60
CA HIS A 95 -3.98 -9.59 9.48
C HIS A 95 -4.19 -8.81 10.78
N ASP A 96 -4.07 -9.45 11.93
CA ASP A 96 -4.08 -8.74 13.23
C ASP A 96 -2.85 -7.84 13.37
N VAL A 97 -1.66 -8.33 13.03
CA VAL A 97 -0.43 -7.54 13.04
C VAL A 97 -0.56 -6.33 12.09
N TRP A 98 -1.11 -6.54 10.89
CA TRP A 98 -1.37 -5.44 9.96
C TRP A 98 -2.29 -4.38 10.56
N ARG A 99 -3.45 -4.76 11.08
CA ARG A 99 -4.39 -3.82 11.71
C ARG A 99 -3.76 -3.03 12.86
N ARG A 100 -2.93 -3.67 13.67
CA ARG A 100 -2.18 -2.99 14.73
C ARG A 100 -1.16 -2.00 14.17
N GLY A 101 -0.42 -2.38 13.14
CA GLY A 101 0.52 -1.49 12.45
C GLY A 101 -0.17 -0.27 11.83
N VAL A 102 -1.31 -0.47 11.16
CA VAL A 102 -2.16 0.61 10.65
C VAL A 102 -2.60 1.54 11.77
N ALA A 103 -3.13 1.00 12.87
CA ALA A 103 -3.63 1.80 13.99
C ALA A 103 -2.52 2.64 14.63
N LEU A 104 -1.32 2.06 14.81
CA LEU A 104 -0.16 2.78 15.34
C LEU A 104 0.29 3.90 14.41
N HIS A 105 0.37 3.62 13.12
CA HIS A 105 0.72 4.64 12.13
C HIS A 105 -0.29 5.80 12.14
N LEU A 106 -1.58 5.50 12.04
CA LEU A 106 -2.63 6.53 12.00
C LEU A 106 -2.69 7.34 13.31
N ALA A 107 -2.52 6.72 14.46
CA ALA A 107 -2.42 7.43 15.74
C ALA A 107 -1.24 8.41 15.74
N GLY A 108 -0.07 7.99 15.23
CA GLY A 108 1.07 8.89 15.09
C GLY A 108 0.82 10.06 14.14
N GLN A 109 -0.01 9.88 13.09
CA GLN A 109 -0.38 10.98 12.19
C GLN A 109 -1.34 11.98 12.88
N ILE A 110 -2.26 11.50 13.73
CA ILE A 110 -3.12 12.37 14.55
C ILE A 110 -2.25 13.19 15.52
N ASP A 111 -1.31 12.57 16.19
CA ASP A 111 -0.42 13.23 17.16
C ASP A 111 0.43 14.33 16.50
N LYS A 112 0.80 14.13 15.22
CA LYS A 112 1.50 15.13 14.40
C LYS A 112 0.57 16.22 13.85
N GLY A 113 -0.73 16.10 14.01
CA GLY A 113 -1.72 17.06 13.53
C GLY A 113 -1.96 17.04 12.03
N TYR A 114 -1.65 15.94 11.34
CA TYR A 114 -1.84 15.84 9.90
C TYR A 114 -3.31 15.64 9.51
N PHE A 115 -4.09 14.97 10.34
CA PHE A 115 -5.54 14.82 10.19
C PHE A 115 -6.21 14.47 11.53
N GLY A 116 -7.53 14.52 11.55
CA GLY A 116 -8.32 14.26 12.74
C GLY A 116 -8.63 12.77 12.96
N ARG A 117 -9.25 12.48 14.11
CA ARG A 117 -9.64 11.12 14.50
C ARG A 117 -10.63 10.50 13.50
N SER A 118 -11.59 11.28 13.01
CA SER A 118 -12.59 10.79 12.04
C SER A 118 -11.94 10.30 10.76
N ASP A 119 -10.92 11.03 10.26
CA ASP A 119 -10.18 10.65 9.06
C ASP A 119 -9.37 9.37 9.29
N ALA A 120 -8.75 9.25 10.47
CA ALA A 120 -8.01 8.06 10.84
C ALA A 120 -8.90 6.81 10.94
N GLU A 121 -10.09 6.93 11.52
CA GLU A 121 -11.07 5.83 11.60
C GLU A 121 -11.54 5.40 10.20
N HIS A 122 -11.81 6.34 9.30
CA HIS A 122 -12.11 6.05 7.90
C HIS A 122 -10.94 5.35 7.19
N LEU A 123 -9.72 5.88 7.32
CA LEU A 123 -8.53 5.29 6.72
C LEU A 123 -8.22 3.89 7.29
N ALA A 124 -8.50 3.64 8.56
CA ALA A 124 -8.30 2.32 9.15
C ALA A 124 -9.21 1.26 8.51
N GLN A 125 -10.47 1.60 8.25
CA GLN A 125 -11.41 0.73 7.55
C GLN A 125 -11.00 0.54 6.08
N LEU A 126 -10.64 1.62 5.41
CA LEU A 126 -10.18 1.63 4.02
C LEU A 126 -8.98 0.67 3.85
N LEU A 127 -7.94 0.84 4.67
CA LEU A 127 -6.71 0.03 4.63
C LEU A 127 -6.93 -1.43 5.03
N ALA A 128 -7.91 -1.70 5.89
CA ALA A 128 -8.18 -3.07 6.35
C ALA A 128 -8.93 -3.91 5.33
N VAL A 129 -9.83 -3.29 4.52
CA VAL A 129 -10.78 -4.04 3.68
C VAL A 129 -10.96 -3.41 2.30
N GLU A 130 -11.32 -2.12 2.22
CA GLU A 130 -11.88 -1.54 1.01
C GLU A 130 -10.85 -1.41 -0.12
N LEU A 131 -9.61 -1.02 0.19
CA LEU A 131 -8.55 -0.92 -0.81
C LEU A 131 -8.22 -2.27 -1.46
N ALA A 132 -8.20 -3.36 -0.69
CA ALA A 132 -7.98 -4.68 -1.25
C ALA A 132 -9.15 -5.09 -2.16
N ARG A 133 -10.39 -4.80 -1.77
CA ARG A 133 -11.56 -5.07 -2.60
C ARG A 133 -11.52 -4.31 -3.92
N ASP A 134 -11.19 -3.02 -3.88
CA ASP A 134 -11.05 -2.20 -5.09
C ASP A 134 -9.87 -2.66 -5.96
N ALA A 135 -8.69 -2.81 -5.36
CA ALA A 135 -7.48 -3.15 -6.10
C ALA A 135 -7.57 -4.49 -6.83
N TYR A 136 -8.23 -5.48 -6.23
CA TYR A 136 -8.40 -6.82 -6.80
C TYR A 136 -9.73 -7.02 -7.53
N GLY A 137 -10.56 -5.98 -7.65
CA GLY A 137 -11.86 -6.06 -8.32
C GLY A 137 -12.83 -7.03 -7.64
N LEU A 138 -12.75 -7.19 -6.34
CA LEU A 138 -13.63 -8.04 -5.54
C LEU A 138 -14.96 -7.32 -5.31
N ILE A 139 -15.92 -7.58 -6.15
CA ILE A 139 -17.26 -7.01 -6.04
C ILE A 139 -17.97 -7.60 -4.81
N PRO A 140 -18.77 -6.80 -4.06
CA PRO A 140 -19.53 -7.29 -2.92
C PRO A 140 -20.62 -8.28 -3.31
#